data_248502f9ddcddf082cf21a3d741d2cab
#
_entry.id   248502f9ddcddf082cf21a3d741d2cab
#
_cell.length_a   1.000
_cell.length_b   1.000
_cell.length_c   1.000
_cell.angle_alpha   90.00
_cell.angle_beta   90.00
_cell.angle_gamma   90.00
#
_symmetry.space_group_name_H-M   'P 1'
#
loop_
_entity.id
_entity.type
_entity.pdbx_description
1 polymer ?
#
loop_
_entity_poly.entity_id
_entity_poly.type
_entity_poly.pdbx_seq_one_letter_code
_entity_poly.pdbx_strand_id
1 'polypeptide(L)'
;FEEKNSRFLLSLEWNGKALEDITINEFDYGGMFLRMPWSNGIQGEVINAARHQNNNAEGQRAMWVDVGMEIEGLEEYGHIAIFDHPENDGFPQPWRVDGQLGVGPVRARMGDWHIKKGETATFLHQVVAYEGEHDGAKMDSIWADYIGDDGMYNKAVLWGIAQKEALEAKLLSPQEAVDEMTIKEGYQVNAYASEPMITQPMAFCWDDKGRMWIAENRDYESRGDGFSNSGDSRILILEDTDKDGVADKQSVFLEGIPFPSAIAVGFDGLYLGAPPNLL
;
A
#
# COMPACT_ATOMS: atom_id res chain seq x y z
N PHE A 1 -8.78 -27.58 -8.08
CA PHE A 1 -8.42 -27.96 -6.72
C PHE A 1 -7.05 -28.60 -6.71
N GLU A 2 -6.18 -28.09 -5.90
CA GLU A 2 -4.78 -28.56 -5.79
C GLU A 2 -4.40 -28.65 -4.32
N GLU A 3 -3.65 -29.69 -3.94
CA GLU A 3 -3.00 -29.82 -2.64
C GLU A 3 -1.51 -29.48 -2.82
N LYS A 4 -1.03 -28.49 -2.10
CA LYS A 4 0.36 -28.03 -2.16
C LYS A 4 0.85 -27.66 -0.75
N ASN A 5 1.90 -28.34 -0.28
CA ASN A 5 2.54 -28.06 1.00
C ASN A 5 1.55 -28.05 2.19
N SER A 6 0.75 -29.11 2.33
CA SER A 6 -0.27 -29.26 3.38
C SER A 6 -1.34 -28.15 3.36
N ARG A 7 -1.67 -27.63 2.17
CA ARG A 7 -2.73 -26.67 1.93
C ARG A 7 -3.59 -27.12 0.78
N PHE A 8 -4.85 -26.72 0.85
CA PHE A 8 -5.80 -26.92 -0.23
C PHE A 8 -6.07 -25.60 -0.92
N LEU A 9 -5.82 -25.53 -2.23
CA LEU A 9 -6.05 -24.38 -3.06
C LEU A 9 -7.25 -24.62 -3.96
N LEU A 10 -8.21 -23.71 -3.96
CA LEU A 10 -9.38 -23.73 -4.82
C LEU A 10 -9.45 -22.43 -5.60
N SER A 11 -9.12 -22.47 -6.88
CA SER A 11 -9.32 -21.33 -7.78
C SER A 11 -10.77 -21.29 -8.25
N LEU A 12 -11.39 -20.13 -8.12
CA LEU A 12 -12.76 -19.85 -8.50
C LEU A 12 -12.78 -18.82 -9.61
N GLU A 13 -13.43 -19.16 -10.70
CA GLU A 13 -13.73 -18.25 -11.79
C GLU A 13 -15.25 -18.22 -12.00
N TRP A 14 -15.83 -17.03 -11.91
CA TRP A 14 -17.21 -16.81 -12.23
C TRP A 14 -17.33 -15.90 -13.45
N ASN A 15 -18.08 -16.34 -14.45
CA ASN A 15 -18.35 -15.60 -15.66
C ASN A 15 -19.85 -15.43 -15.83
N GLY A 16 -20.33 -14.20 -15.88
CA GLY A 16 -21.73 -13.86 -16.08
C GLY A 16 -21.92 -12.96 -17.30
N LYS A 17 -22.65 -13.44 -18.33
CA LYS A 17 -23.03 -12.62 -19.47
C LYS A 17 -24.40 -12.00 -19.25
N ALA A 18 -24.49 -10.67 -19.30
CA ALA A 18 -25.74 -9.94 -19.18
C ALA A 18 -26.65 -10.20 -20.40
N LEU A 19 -27.83 -10.72 -20.16
CA LEU A 19 -28.85 -10.94 -21.22
C LEU A 19 -29.72 -9.69 -21.46
N GLU A 20 -29.70 -8.76 -20.47
CA GLU A 20 -30.33 -7.43 -20.53
C GLU A 20 -29.45 -6.46 -19.78
N ASP A 21 -29.73 -5.16 -19.81
CA ASP A 21 -29.05 -4.17 -19.02
C ASP A 21 -29.32 -4.46 -17.53
N ILE A 22 -28.25 -4.60 -16.74
CA ILE A 22 -28.31 -4.91 -15.31
C ILE A 22 -27.71 -3.75 -14.52
N THR A 23 -28.39 -3.34 -13.46
CA THR A 23 -27.82 -2.46 -12.45
C THR A 23 -27.81 -3.18 -11.12
N ILE A 24 -26.63 -3.36 -10.54
CA ILE A 24 -26.42 -3.82 -9.18
C ILE A 24 -26.21 -2.56 -8.35
N ASN A 25 -27.20 -2.21 -7.54
CA ASN A 25 -27.13 -1.00 -6.73
C ASN A 25 -26.09 -1.13 -5.62
N GLU A 26 -25.57 0.02 -5.18
CA GLU A 26 -24.73 0.09 -3.98
C GLU A 26 -25.42 -0.59 -2.81
N PHE A 27 -24.69 -1.49 -2.15
CA PHE A 27 -25.19 -2.23 -1.00
C PHE A 27 -24.07 -2.81 -0.14
N ASP A 28 -24.36 -2.96 1.15
CA ASP A 28 -23.38 -3.46 2.14
C ASP A 28 -23.01 -4.94 1.98
N TYR A 29 -23.82 -5.70 1.26
CA TYR A 29 -23.65 -7.14 1.06
C TYR A 29 -23.69 -7.49 -0.43
N GLY A 30 -23.15 -8.65 -0.77
CA GLY A 30 -23.18 -9.21 -2.12
C GLY A 30 -21.82 -9.73 -2.56
N GLY A 31 -21.83 -10.64 -3.55
CA GLY A 31 -20.64 -11.30 -4.03
C GLY A 31 -20.38 -12.66 -3.37
N MET A 32 -19.15 -13.12 -3.42
CA MET A 32 -18.74 -14.35 -2.76
C MET A 32 -18.65 -14.12 -1.25
N PHE A 33 -19.22 -15.03 -0.46
CA PHE A 33 -19.15 -14.97 0.98
C PHE A 33 -18.96 -16.36 1.57
N LEU A 34 -17.93 -16.54 2.36
CA LEU A 34 -17.66 -17.78 3.08
C LEU A 34 -17.81 -17.55 4.58
N ARG A 35 -18.32 -18.55 5.25
CA ARG A 35 -18.41 -18.55 6.71
C ARG A 35 -17.78 -19.81 7.25
N MET A 36 -16.92 -19.66 8.25
CA MET A 36 -16.40 -20.78 9.03
C MET A 36 -17.55 -21.48 9.78
N PRO A 37 -17.40 -22.74 10.18
CA PRO A 37 -18.41 -23.48 10.96
C PRO A 37 -18.52 -22.96 12.40
N TRP A 38 -18.76 -21.67 12.53
CA TRP A 38 -18.81 -20.95 13.79
C TRP A 38 -20.08 -21.31 14.61
N SER A 39 -19.89 -21.40 15.91
CA SER A 39 -20.99 -21.45 16.88
C SER A 39 -20.65 -20.62 18.12
N ASN A 40 -21.65 -20.31 18.94
CA ASN A 40 -21.44 -19.53 20.16
C ASN A 40 -20.39 -20.14 21.06
N GLY A 41 -19.38 -19.35 21.44
CA GLY A 41 -18.29 -19.76 22.35
C GLY A 41 -17.00 -20.19 21.62
N ILE A 42 -17.04 -20.37 20.31
CA ILE A 42 -15.82 -20.65 19.52
C ILE A 42 -15.04 -19.36 19.34
N GLN A 43 -13.74 -19.42 19.65
CA GLN A 43 -12.81 -18.34 19.41
C GLN A 43 -12.32 -18.40 17.94
N GLY A 44 -12.05 -17.24 17.38
CA GLY A 44 -11.49 -17.11 16.04
C GLY A 44 -10.99 -15.71 15.77
N GLU A 45 -10.29 -15.57 14.67
CA GLU A 45 -9.69 -14.32 14.25
C GLU A 45 -9.86 -14.09 12.76
N VAL A 46 -9.84 -12.82 12.37
CA VAL A 46 -9.81 -12.39 10.97
C VAL A 46 -8.67 -11.41 10.81
N ILE A 47 -7.85 -11.60 9.78
CA ILE A 47 -6.72 -10.70 9.47
C ILE A 47 -6.73 -10.44 7.95
N ASN A 48 -6.54 -9.20 7.54
CA ASN A 48 -6.42 -8.86 6.12
C ASN A 48 -4.98 -8.53 5.70
N ALA A 49 -4.76 -8.36 4.40
CA ALA A 49 -3.45 -8.02 3.82
C ALA A 49 -2.80 -6.76 4.42
N ALA A 50 -3.60 -5.79 4.87
CA ALA A 50 -3.12 -4.58 5.55
C ALA A 50 -2.90 -4.77 7.05
N ARG A 51 -3.06 -6.01 7.55
CA ARG A 51 -2.89 -6.39 8.98
C ARG A 51 -3.97 -5.82 9.90
N HIS A 52 -5.11 -5.37 9.35
CA HIS A 52 -6.27 -5.07 10.18
C HIS A 52 -6.87 -6.38 10.71
N GLN A 53 -7.31 -6.36 11.97
CA GLN A 53 -7.82 -7.54 12.66
C GLN A 53 -9.29 -7.40 13.02
N ASN A 54 -10.03 -8.48 12.89
CA ASN A 54 -11.41 -8.62 13.33
C ASN A 54 -12.30 -7.46 12.83
N ASN A 55 -13.00 -6.76 13.71
CA ASN A 55 -13.88 -5.66 13.33
C ASN A 55 -13.16 -4.51 12.62
N ASN A 56 -11.85 -4.35 12.79
CA ASN A 56 -11.09 -3.32 12.09
C ASN A 56 -10.85 -3.68 10.61
N ALA A 57 -11.06 -4.93 10.22
CA ALA A 57 -10.98 -5.38 8.84
C ALA A 57 -12.30 -5.19 8.07
N GLU A 58 -13.44 -4.97 8.78
CA GLU A 58 -14.75 -4.73 8.16
C GLU A 58 -14.73 -3.46 7.30
N GLY A 59 -15.21 -3.58 6.07
CA GLY A 59 -15.26 -2.49 5.09
C GLY A 59 -13.92 -2.09 4.49
N GLN A 60 -12.80 -2.64 4.97
CA GLN A 60 -11.48 -2.30 4.45
C GLN A 60 -11.22 -2.97 3.10
N ARG A 61 -10.52 -2.26 2.22
CA ARG A 61 -10.03 -2.81 0.95
C ARG A 61 -8.75 -3.58 1.20
N ALA A 62 -8.68 -4.81 0.71
CA ALA A 62 -7.51 -5.66 0.90
C ALA A 62 -7.37 -6.69 -0.23
N MET A 63 -6.16 -7.10 -0.53
CA MET A 63 -5.85 -8.10 -1.56
C MET A 63 -6.28 -9.51 -1.13
N TRP A 64 -6.33 -9.75 0.17
CA TRP A 64 -6.80 -11.00 0.76
C TRP A 64 -7.30 -10.78 2.19
N VAL A 65 -8.13 -11.71 2.64
CA VAL A 65 -8.58 -11.84 4.03
C VAL A 65 -8.43 -13.28 4.44
N ASP A 66 -7.83 -13.52 5.60
CA ASP A 66 -7.68 -14.80 6.26
C ASP A 66 -8.57 -14.87 7.50
N VAL A 67 -9.29 -15.96 7.66
CA VAL A 67 -10.13 -16.23 8.83
C VAL A 67 -9.75 -17.58 9.42
N GLY A 68 -9.45 -17.59 10.70
CA GLY A 68 -9.07 -18.79 11.47
C GLY A 68 -9.94 -19.00 12.69
N MET A 69 -10.14 -20.24 13.06
CA MET A 69 -10.85 -20.64 14.29
C MET A 69 -10.46 -22.02 14.77
N GLU A 70 -10.85 -22.32 16.01
CA GLU A 70 -10.78 -23.69 16.54
C GLU A 70 -11.67 -24.63 15.74
N ILE A 71 -11.12 -25.74 15.28
CA ILE A 71 -11.85 -26.81 14.57
C ILE A 71 -11.67 -28.11 15.34
N GLU A 72 -12.78 -28.79 15.62
CA GLU A 72 -12.76 -30.08 16.33
C GLU A 72 -11.91 -31.11 15.56
N GLY A 73 -10.91 -31.66 16.22
CA GLY A 73 -10.00 -32.65 15.65
C GLY A 73 -8.71 -32.13 15.06
N LEU A 74 -8.53 -30.80 15.02
CA LEU A 74 -7.25 -30.14 14.69
C LEU A 74 -6.52 -29.74 15.99
N GLU A 75 -5.18 -29.77 15.95
CA GLU A 75 -4.35 -29.32 17.08
C GLU A 75 -4.18 -27.78 17.09
N GLU A 76 -4.22 -27.17 15.92
CA GLU A 76 -4.08 -25.72 15.69
C GLU A 76 -5.35 -25.16 15.04
N TYR A 77 -5.39 -23.84 14.79
CA TYR A 77 -6.52 -23.23 14.08
C TYR A 77 -6.62 -23.75 12.65
N GLY A 78 -7.84 -24.03 12.24
CA GLY A 78 -8.16 -24.20 10.83
C GLY A 78 -8.44 -22.86 10.20
N HIS A 79 -7.81 -22.57 9.08
CA HIS A 79 -7.89 -21.30 8.37
C HIS A 79 -8.51 -21.43 6.98
N ILE A 80 -9.20 -20.36 6.56
CA ILE A 80 -9.58 -20.12 5.17
C ILE A 80 -9.14 -18.69 4.79
N ALA A 81 -8.19 -18.59 3.88
CA ALA A 81 -7.83 -17.31 3.25
C ALA A 81 -8.51 -17.19 1.89
N ILE A 82 -9.05 -16.02 1.59
CA ILE A 82 -9.64 -15.69 0.29
C ILE A 82 -8.81 -14.59 -0.35
N PHE A 83 -8.41 -14.80 -1.59
CA PHE A 83 -7.59 -13.90 -2.39
C PHE A 83 -8.41 -13.23 -3.49
N ASP A 84 -8.35 -11.92 -3.55
CA ASP A 84 -8.89 -11.10 -4.64
C ASP A 84 -7.90 -11.01 -5.80
N HIS A 85 -8.38 -10.78 -7.02
CA HIS A 85 -7.53 -10.75 -8.21
C HIS A 85 -7.51 -9.35 -8.84
N PRO A 86 -6.34 -8.86 -9.35
CA PRO A 86 -6.23 -7.54 -9.97
C PRO A 86 -7.17 -7.29 -11.17
N GLU A 87 -7.61 -8.34 -11.85
CA GLU A 87 -8.56 -8.24 -12.96
C GLU A 87 -10.02 -8.09 -12.51
N ASN A 88 -10.31 -8.27 -11.22
CA ASN A 88 -11.66 -8.05 -10.71
C ASN A 88 -12.02 -6.57 -10.73
N ASP A 89 -13.24 -6.28 -11.16
CA ASP A 89 -13.76 -4.90 -11.11
C ASP A 89 -13.75 -4.39 -9.66
N GLY A 90 -13.14 -3.23 -9.46
CA GLY A 90 -12.99 -2.61 -8.15
C GLY A 90 -11.85 -3.17 -7.28
N PHE A 91 -10.92 -3.92 -7.83
CA PHE A 91 -9.76 -4.45 -7.10
C PHE A 91 -8.91 -3.33 -6.43
N PRO A 92 -8.37 -3.58 -5.21
CA PRO A 92 -8.85 -4.56 -4.25
C PRO A 92 -10.23 -4.17 -3.72
N GLN A 93 -11.13 -5.15 -3.65
CA GLN A 93 -12.50 -4.89 -3.21
C GLN A 93 -12.57 -4.63 -1.69
N PRO A 94 -13.59 -3.86 -1.21
CA PRO A 94 -13.87 -3.79 0.22
C PRO A 94 -14.45 -5.11 0.72
N TRP A 95 -14.10 -5.49 1.95
CA TRP A 95 -14.46 -6.77 2.52
C TRP A 95 -15.60 -6.65 3.55
N ARG A 96 -16.53 -7.56 3.46
CA ARG A 96 -17.43 -7.87 4.57
C ARG A 96 -16.72 -8.80 5.53
N VAL A 97 -16.66 -8.41 6.81
CA VAL A 97 -16.16 -9.24 7.91
C VAL A 97 -17.21 -9.17 9.01
N ASP A 98 -17.86 -10.28 9.31
CA ASP A 98 -18.89 -10.30 10.35
C ASP A 98 -18.43 -10.96 11.65
N GLY A 99 -19.15 -10.70 12.73
CA GLY A 99 -18.83 -11.22 14.07
C GLY A 99 -19.03 -12.74 14.24
N GLN A 100 -19.37 -13.45 13.17
CA GLN A 100 -19.56 -14.90 13.13
C GLN A 100 -18.54 -15.56 12.19
N LEU A 101 -17.38 -14.94 12.01
CA LEU A 101 -16.29 -15.43 11.16
C LEU A 101 -16.71 -15.67 9.69
N GLY A 102 -17.60 -14.82 9.21
CA GLY A 102 -17.97 -14.75 7.80
C GLY A 102 -17.18 -13.66 7.10
N VAL A 103 -16.61 -13.97 5.94
CA VAL A 103 -15.80 -13.04 5.15
C VAL A 103 -16.10 -13.14 3.65
N GLY A 104 -15.99 -12.02 2.94
CA GLY A 104 -16.12 -12.00 1.49
C GLY A 104 -15.92 -10.62 0.90
N PRO A 105 -15.40 -10.53 -0.35
CA PRO A 105 -15.28 -9.28 -1.08
C PRO A 105 -16.66 -8.79 -1.54
N VAL A 106 -16.89 -7.47 -1.45
CA VAL A 106 -18.20 -6.85 -1.77
C VAL A 106 -18.03 -5.68 -2.73
N ARG A 107 -18.06 -5.97 -4.04
CA ARG A 107 -17.98 -4.94 -5.09
C ARG A 107 -19.10 -3.88 -4.97
N ALA A 108 -20.29 -4.28 -4.52
CA ALA A 108 -21.44 -3.40 -4.39
C ALA A 108 -21.25 -2.23 -3.42
N ARG A 109 -20.29 -2.29 -2.51
CA ARG A 109 -19.93 -1.18 -1.59
C ARG A 109 -19.22 -0.01 -2.27
N MET A 110 -18.83 -0.17 -3.54
CA MET A 110 -18.11 0.85 -4.29
C MET A 110 -19.02 1.72 -5.17
N GLY A 111 -20.31 1.65 -4.96
CA GLY A 111 -21.32 2.33 -5.74
C GLY A 111 -22.02 1.41 -6.76
N ASP A 112 -23.02 1.95 -7.42
CA ASP A 112 -23.81 1.24 -8.44
C ASP A 112 -22.90 0.66 -9.52
N TRP A 113 -23.22 -0.57 -9.94
CA TRP A 113 -22.51 -1.25 -11.00
C TRP A 113 -23.44 -1.56 -12.17
N HIS A 114 -23.13 -0.96 -13.30
CA HIS A 114 -23.92 -1.11 -14.52
C HIS A 114 -23.24 -2.06 -15.49
N ILE A 115 -23.93 -3.11 -15.89
CA ILE A 115 -23.49 -4.10 -16.88
C ILE A 115 -24.47 -4.07 -18.03
N LYS A 116 -24.01 -3.68 -19.22
CA LYS A 116 -24.89 -3.59 -20.39
C LYS A 116 -25.16 -4.96 -20.98
N LYS A 117 -26.30 -5.06 -21.67
CA LYS A 117 -26.63 -6.25 -22.42
C LYS A 117 -25.49 -6.70 -23.33
N GLY A 118 -25.11 -7.95 -23.21
CA GLY A 118 -24.05 -8.57 -23.99
C GLY A 118 -22.66 -8.47 -23.36
N GLU A 119 -22.45 -7.61 -22.35
CA GLU A 119 -21.23 -7.56 -21.59
C GLU A 119 -21.08 -8.78 -20.67
N THR A 120 -19.85 -9.16 -20.40
CA THR A 120 -19.50 -10.25 -19.49
C THR A 120 -18.78 -9.66 -18.27
N ALA A 121 -19.27 -10.01 -17.10
CA ALA A 121 -18.55 -9.76 -15.85
C ALA A 121 -17.83 -11.03 -15.41
N THR A 122 -16.59 -10.89 -14.98
CA THR A 122 -15.76 -11.99 -14.50
C THR A 122 -15.31 -11.67 -13.09
N PHE A 123 -15.33 -12.67 -12.21
CA PHE A 123 -14.69 -12.61 -10.90
C PHE A 123 -13.75 -13.80 -10.73
N LEU A 124 -12.55 -13.49 -10.34
CA LEU A 124 -11.46 -14.43 -10.07
C LEU A 124 -11.10 -14.38 -8.60
N HIS A 125 -11.17 -15.52 -7.93
CA HIS A 125 -10.72 -15.64 -6.53
C HIS A 125 -9.98 -16.95 -6.34
N GLN A 126 -9.07 -16.96 -5.35
CA GLN A 126 -8.51 -18.20 -4.86
C GLN A 126 -8.83 -18.34 -3.37
N VAL A 127 -9.23 -19.52 -2.96
CA VAL A 127 -9.45 -19.90 -1.56
C VAL A 127 -8.34 -20.84 -1.17
N VAL A 128 -7.73 -20.57 -0.03
CA VAL A 128 -6.67 -21.42 0.55
C VAL A 128 -7.13 -21.88 1.93
N ALA A 129 -7.23 -23.18 2.12
CA ALA A 129 -7.50 -23.77 3.43
C ALA A 129 -6.22 -24.41 3.99
N TYR A 130 -5.94 -24.18 5.26
CA TYR A 130 -4.75 -24.70 5.94
C TYR A 130 -4.96 -24.80 7.46
N GLU A 131 -4.08 -25.52 8.13
CA GLU A 131 -3.97 -25.62 9.59
C GLU A 131 -2.68 -24.93 10.04
N GLY A 132 -2.70 -24.26 11.18
CA GLY A 132 -1.53 -23.64 11.79
C GLY A 132 -1.78 -22.23 12.31
N GLU A 133 -0.70 -21.50 12.59
CA GLU A 133 -0.74 -20.09 12.92
C GLU A 133 -0.86 -19.23 11.65
N HIS A 134 -1.49 -18.06 11.79
CA HIS A 134 -1.52 -17.07 10.72
C HIS A 134 -0.11 -16.58 10.37
N ASP A 135 0.23 -16.66 9.09
CA ASP A 135 1.48 -16.13 8.53
C ASP A 135 1.18 -15.19 7.36
N GLY A 136 1.12 -13.89 7.66
CA GLY A 136 0.79 -12.88 6.66
C GLY A 136 1.81 -12.76 5.53
N ALA A 137 3.11 -12.97 5.78
CA ALA A 137 4.11 -12.94 4.73
C ALA A 137 3.95 -14.12 3.76
N LYS A 138 3.56 -15.28 4.30
CA LYS A 138 3.26 -16.46 3.52
C LYS A 138 1.98 -16.28 2.69
N MET A 139 0.95 -15.64 3.26
CA MET A 139 -0.28 -15.30 2.51
C MET A 139 0.02 -14.33 1.36
N ASP A 140 0.85 -13.33 1.59
CA ASP A 140 1.30 -12.40 0.55
C ASP A 140 2.03 -13.14 -0.58
N SER A 141 2.91 -14.09 -0.25
CA SER A 141 3.62 -14.89 -1.25
C SER A 141 2.68 -15.80 -2.07
N ILE A 142 1.69 -16.43 -1.43
CA ILE A 142 0.71 -17.29 -2.12
C ILE A 142 -0.17 -16.42 -3.04
N TRP A 143 -0.56 -15.24 -2.60
CA TRP A 143 -1.31 -14.30 -3.43
C TRP A 143 -0.50 -13.87 -4.65
N ALA A 144 0.78 -13.53 -4.47
CA ALA A 144 1.67 -13.18 -5.58
C ALA A 144 1.80 -14.34 -6.60
N ASP A 145 1.98 -15.57 -6.13
CA ASP A 145 1.97 -16.76 -6.98
C ASP A 145 0.65 -16.91 -7.75
N TYR A 146 -0.49 -16.66 -7.08
CA TYR A 146 -1.82 -16.78 -7.67
C TYR A 146 -2.05 -15.82 -8.83
N ILE A 147 -1.62 -14.56 -8.68
CA ILE A 147 -1.79 -13.55 -9.73
C ILE A 147 -0.69 -13.58 -10.80
N GLY A 148 0.31 -14.46 -10.66
CA GLY A 148 1.49 -14.49 -11.55
C GLY A 148 2.34 -13.24 -11.46
N ASP A 149 2.38 -12.62 -10.26
CA ASP A 149 3.13 -11.38 -10.05
C ASP A 149 4.63 -11.64 -9.96
N ASP A 150 5.39 -10.91 -10.76
CA ASP A 150 6.86 -10.88 -10.73
C ASP A 150 7.44 -9.89 -9.69
N GLY A 151 6.61 -9.44 -8.74
CA GLY A 151 6.97 -8.52 -7.65
C GLY A 151 6.39 -7.10 -7.77
N MET A 152 5.69 -6.77 -8.87
CA MET A 152 5.17 -5.41 -9.08
C MET A 152 3.94 -5.06 -8.21
N TYR A 153 3.11 -6.04 -7.87
CA TYR A 153 1.91 -5.82 -7.04
C TYR A 153 2.14 -6.00 -5.54
N ASN A 154 3.32 -6.41 -5.15
CA ASN A 154 3.61 -6.85 -3.78
C ASN A 154 3.79 -5.69 -2.78
N LYS A 155 2.94 -4.65 -2.85
CA LYS A 155 2.98 -3.52 -1.91
C LYS A 155 2.73 -3.95 -0.46
N ALA A 156 1.98 -5.02 -0.23
CA ALA A 156 1.72 -5.51 1.12
C ALA A 156 2.94 -6.24 1.69
N VAL A 157 3.64 -7.04 0.88
CA VAL A 157 4.91 -7.66 1.30
C VAL A 157 5.98 -6.59 1.50
N LEU A 158 6.09 -5.63 0.56
CA LEU A 158 7.00 -4.50 0.73
C LEU A 158 6.70 -3.70 1.99
N TRP A 159 5.42 -3.50 2.31
CA TRP A 159 5.03 -2.82 3.55
C TRP A 159 5.35 -3.64 4.80
N GLY A 160 5.13 -4.96 4.77
CA GLY A 160 5.49 -5.87 5.87
C GLY A 160 7.00 -5.95 6.08
N ILE A 161 7.77 -6.01 4.99
CA ILE A 161 9.24 -5.94 5.01
C ILE A 161 9.68 -4.59 5.57
N ALA A 162 9.14 -3.48 5.07
CA ALA A 162 9.48 -2.14 5.52
C ALA A 162 9.16 -1.92 7.01
N GLN A 163 8.05 -2.47 7.52
CA GLN A 163 7.74 -2.41 8.94
C GLN A 163 8.73 -3.22 9.79
N LYS A 164 9.09 -4.43 9.35
CA LYS A 164 10.07 -5.26 10.05
C LYS A 164 11.45 -4.62 10.02
N GLU A 165 11.88 -4.15 8.85
CA GLU A 165 13.16 -3.45 8.70
C GLU A 165 13.20 -2.16 9.52
N ALA A 166 12.11 -1.39 9.62
CA ALA A 166 12.03 -0.20 10.44
C ALA A 166 12.19 -0.49 11.94
N LEU A 167 11.73 -1.64 12.42
CA LEU A 167 11.92 -2.08 13.81
C LEU A 167 13.35 -2.54 14.10
N GLU A 168 14.04 -3.09 13.10
CA GLU A 168 15.39 -3.65 13.21
C GLU A 168 16.47 -2.68 12.67
N ALA A 169 16.06 -1.60 11.99
CA ALA A 169 16.95 -0.69 11.31
C ALA A 169 17.88 0.08 12.29
N LYS A 170 19.16 -0.05 12.06
CA LYS A 170 20.14 0.87 12.61
C LYS A 170 20.07 2.19 11.81
N LEU A 171 19.95 3.30 12.51
CA LEU A 171 20.09 4.61 11.87
C LEU A 171 21.52 4.75 11.35
N LEU A 172 21.65 4.83 10.04
CA LEU A 172 22.93 5.04 9.38
C LEU A 172 23.20 6.53 9.23
N SER A 173 24.46 6.93 9.34
CA SER A 173 24.87 8.25 8.87
C SER A 173 24.73 8.35 7.34
N PRO A 174 24.67 9.56 6.78
CA PRO A 174 24.56 9.72 5.32
C PRO A 174 25.66 9.00 4.54
N GLN A 175 26.87 8.98 5.05
CA GLN A 175 28.00 8.29 4.41
C GLN A 175 27.86 6.77 4.54
N GLU A 176 27.51 6.23 5.71
CA GLU A 176 27.25 4.80 5.88
C GLU A 176 26.14 4.32 4.95
N ALA A 177 25.07 5.15 4.75
CA ALA A 177 23.99 4.82 3.82
C ALA A 177 24.46 4.76 2.36
N VAL A 178 25.35 5.64 1.95
CA VAL A 178 25.98 5.60 0.61
C VAL A 178 26.85 4.36 0.46
N ASP A 179 27.66 4.03 1.48
CA ASP A 179 28.60 2.91 1.44
C ASP A 179 27.88 1.53 1.35
N GLU A 180 26.65 1.44 1.89
CA GLU A 180 25.83 0.23 1.83
C GLU A 180 25.08 0.07 0.47
N MET A 181 25.07 1.09 -0.40
CA MET A 181 24.37 1.01 -1.67
C MET A 181 25.10 0.12 -2.69
N THR A 182 24.38 -0.83 -3.28
CA THR A 182 24.86 -1.59 -4.44
C THR A 182 24.66 -0.77 -5.71
N ILE A 183 25.77 -0.41 -6.36
CA ILE A 183 25.75 0.49 -7.51
C ILE A 183 26.23 -0.26 -8.76
N LYS A 184 25.60 0.00 -9.90
CA LYS A 184 26.02 -0.55 -11.19
C LYS A 184 27.42 -0.02 -11.56
N GLU A 185 28.25 -0.89 -12.14
CA GLU A 185 29.59 -0.54 -12.64
C GLU A 185 29.54 0.70 -13.58
N GLY A 186 30.47 1.65 -13.33
CA GLY A 186 30.54 2.91 -14.07
C GLY A 186 29.69 4.06 -13.49
N TYR A 187 28.96 3.83 -12.38
CA TYR A 187 28.22 4.86 -11.67
C TYR A 187 28.85 5.10 -10.30
N GLN A 188 28.60 6.29 -9.76
CA GLN A 188 29.00 6.69 -8.41
C GLN A 188 27.80 7.32 -7.71
N VAL A 189 27.68 7.08 -6.41
CA VAL A 189 26.69 7.74 -5.52
C VAL A 189 27.44 8.51 -4.44
N ASN A 190 26.92 9.68 -4.11
CA ASN A 190 27.40 10.50 -3.00
C ASN A 190 26.20 11.13 -2.26
N ALA A 191 26.36 11.48 -1.00
CA ALA A 191 25.38 12.22 -0.24
C ALA A 191 25.50 13.70 -0.59
N TYR A 192 24.68 14.19 -1.52
CA TYR A 192 24.71 15.60 -1.96
C TYR A 192 24.33 16.56 -0.85
N ALA A 193 23.31 16.25 -0.08
CA ALA A 193 22.90 17.00 1.10
C ALA A 193 22.18 16.11 2.10
N SER A 194 22.29 16.41 3.38
CA SER A 194 21.67 15.66 4.48
C SER A 194 21.34 16.60 5.65
N GLU A 195 20.70 16.08 6.66
CA GLU A 195 20.52 16.82 7.92
C GLU A 195 21.87 17.20 8.55
N PRO A 196 22.01 18.38 9.11
CA PRO A 196 20.96 19.39 9.37
C PRO A 196 20.75 20.40 8.24
N MET A 197 21.45 20.27 7.10
CA MET A 197 21.34 21.22 5.99
C MET A 197 19.93 21.21 5.39
N ILE A 198 19.31 20.05 5.27
CA ILE A 198 17.93 19.87 4.81
C ILE A 198 17.12 19.11 5.85
N THR A 199 15.80 19.32 5.88
CA THR A 199 14.86 18.60 6.75
C THR A 199 13.58 18.29 5.97
N GLN A 200 13.04 17.09 6.12
CA GLN A 200 11.77 16.66 5.51
C GLN A 200 11.62 17.07 4.03
N PRO A 201 12.57 16.73 3.13
CA PRO A 201 12.47 17.08 1.72
C PRO A 201 11.32 16.32 1.07
N MET A 202 10.38 17.05 0.44
CA MET A 202 9.22 16.46 -0.24
C MET A 202 9.44 16.36 -1.75
N ALA A 203 10.07 17.37 -2.33
CA ALA A 203 10.34 17.42 -3.76
C ALA A 203 11.61 18.25 -4.02
N PHE A 204 12.28 17.96 -5.12
CA PHE A 204 13.42 18.76 -5.57
C PHE A 204 13.47 18.84 -7.10
N CYS A 205 14.15 19.83 -7.61
CA CYS A 205 14.52 19.96 -9.01
C CYS A 205 15.86 20.71 -9.16
N TRP A 206 16.44 20.63 -10.34
CA TRP A 206 17.67 21.35 -10.69
C TRP A 206 17.36 22.53 -11.61
N ASP A 207 18.07 23.63 -11.45
CA ASP A 207 18.02 24.74 -12.39
C ASP A 207 19.15 24.63 -13.44
N ASP A 208 19.15 25.56 -14.40
CA ASP A 208 20.13 25.64 -15.48
C ASP A 208 21.55 26.02 -15.01
N LYS A 209 21.69 26.46 -13.78
CA LYS A 209 22.97 26.77 -13.12
C LYS A 209 23.53 25.60 -12.30
N GLY A 210 22.81 24.47 -12.28
CA GLY A 210 23.18 23.29 -11.50
C GLY A 210 22.91 23.45 -10.00
N ARG A 211 22.03 24.35 -9.60
CA ARG A 211 21.59 24.47 -8.19
C ARG A 211 20.40 23.59 -7.94
N MET A 212 20.38 22.92 -6.78
CA MET A 212 19.25 22.12 -6.35
C MET A 212 18.24 22.98 -5.60
N TRP A 213 16.99 22.93 -6.03
CA TRP A 213 15.87 23.56 -5.35
C TRP A 213 15.09 22.48 -4.60
N ILE A 214 14.81 22.70 -3.33
CA ILE A 214 14.17 21.73 -2.45
C ILE A 214 12.95 22.35 -1.78
N ALA A 215 11.83 21.65 -1.84
CA ALA A 215 10.65 21.92 -1.03
C ALA A 215 10.73 21.11 0.26
N GLU A 216 10.88 21.75 1.39
CA GLU A 216 10.79 21.13 2.71
C GLU A 216 9.36 21.26 3.23
N ASN A 217 8.71 20.13 3.46
CA ASN A 217 7.38 20.09 4.04
C ASN A 217 7.45 19.76 5.54
N ARG A 218 7.47 20.80 6.35
CA ARG A 218 7.52 20.71 7.81
C ARG A 218 6.15 20.62 8.47
N ASP A 219 5.09 20.64 7.67
CA ASP A 219 3.71 20.49 8.15
C ASP A 219 3.32 19.03 8.39
N TYR A 220 4.12 18.05 7.96
CA TYR A 220 3.89 16.65 8.26
C TYR A 220 4.48 16.29 9.63
N GLU A 221 3.61 16.01 10.59
CA GLU A 221 4.04 15.69 11.95
C GLU A 221 4.21 14.19 12.16
N SER A 222 3.16 13.42 11.88
CA SER A 222 3.22 11.96 11.94
C SER A 222 2.10 11.33 11.12
N ARG A 223 2.20 10.04 10.88
CA ARG A 223 1.13 9.29 10.20
C ARG A 223 -0.20 9.31 10.95
N GLY A 224 -0.17 9.44 12.27
CA GLY A 224 -1.35 9.49 13.14
C GLY A 224 -1.93 10.89 13.27
N ASP A 225 -1.05 11.90 13.34
CA ASP A 225 -1.42 13.30 13.56
C ASP A 225 -1.69 14.04 12.24
N GLY A 226 -1.18 13.50 11.13
CA GLY A 226 -1.41 14.06 9.80
C GLY A 226 -0.58 15.30 9.52
N PHE A 227 -1.24 16.35 9.04
CA PHE A 227 -0.58 17.58 8.61
C PHE A 227 -1.06 18.76 9.45
N SER A 228 -0.12 19.54 9.97
CA SER A 228 -0.39 20.88 10.48
C SER A 228 -0.37 21.91 9.34
N ASN A 229 -1.02 23.04 9.51
CA ASN A 229 -0.86 24.20 8.65
C ASN A 229 -0.02 25.25 9.40
N SER A 230 1.13 24.85 9.93
CA SER A 230 1.99 25.71 10.73
C SER A 230 2.52 26.89 9.91
N GLY A 231 2.73 26.68 8.60
CA GLY A 231 3.41 27.64 7.74
C GLY A 231 4.93 27.63 7.93
N ASP A 232 5.49 26.61 8.58
CA ASP A 232 6.94 26.50 8.84
C ASP A 232 7.71 25.89 7.66
N SER A 233 7.00 25.47 6.62
CA SER A 233 7.58 24.91 5.40
C SER A 233 8.30 25.97 4.57
N ARG A 234 9.32 25.56 3.83
CA ARG A 234 10.19 26.47 3.09
C ARG A 234 10.72 25.87 1.79
N ILE A 235 11.21 26.75 0.92
CA ILE A 235 11.95 26.39 -0.29
C ILE A 235 13.40 26.79 -0.11
N LEU A 236 14.29 25.84 -0.30
CA LEU A 236 15.73 26.02 -0.23
C LEU A 236 16.36 25.96 -1.62
N ILE A 237 17.49 26.66 -1.76
CA ILE A 237 18.43 26.49 -2.87
C ILE A 237 19.75 26.02 -2.28
N LEU A 238 20.23 24.89 -2.81
CA LEU A 238 21.53 24.34 -2.47
C LEU A 238 22.49 24.49 -3.66
N GLU A 239 23.72 24.81 -3.36
CA GLU A 239 24.78 24.97 -4.33
C GLU A 239 26.00 24.12 -3.89
N ASP A 240 26.60 23.44 -4.83
CA ASP A 240 27.91 22.81 -4.76
C ASP A 240 28.87 23.78 -5.45
N THR A 241 29.60 24.59 -4.67
CA THR A 241 30.37 25.72 -5.23
C THR A 241 31.77 25.29 -5.66
N ASP A 242 32.30 24.21 -5.11
CA ASP A 242 33.62 23.65 -5.44
C ASP A 242 33.57 22.42 -6.37
N LYS A 243 32.36 21.95 -6.68
CA LYS A 243 32.06 20.86 -7.62
C LYS A 243 32.61 19.50 -7.19
N ASP A 244 32.58 19.24 -5.92
CA ASP A 244 32.97 17.94 -5.35
C ASP A 244 31.77 16.95 -5.29
N GLY A 245 30.56 17.40 -5.61
CA GLY A 245 29.34 16.59 -5.59
C GLY A 245 28.58 16.68 -4.27
N VAL A 246 28.98 17.57 -3.35
CA VAL A 246 28.32 17.83 -2.07
C VAL A 246 27.94 19.31 -1.99
N ALA A 247 26.73 19.59 -1.55
CA ALA A 247 26.31 20.98 -1.37
C ALA A 247 27.04 21.63 -0.18
N ASP A 248 27.68 22.76 -0.43
CA ASP A 248 28.43 23.54 0.55
C ASP A 248 27.79 24.89 0.86
N LYS A 249 26.76 25.28 0.11
CA LYS A 249 26.04 26.52 0.30
C LYS A 249 24.54 26.31 0.29
N GLN A 250 23.86 26.89 1.27
CA GLN A 250 22.41 26.90 1.39
C GLN A 250 21.88 28.30 1.43
N SER A 251 20.76 28.55 0.76
CA SER A 251 19.96 29.77 0.89
C SER A 251 18.47 29.47 0.95
N VAL A 252 17.75 30.26 1.74
CA VAL A 252 16.28 30.17 1.79
C VAL A 252 15.72 31.06 0.71
N PHE A 253 14.92 30.49 -0.19
CA PHE A 253 14.25 31.22 -1.26
C PHE A 253 12.90 31.77 -0.82
N LEU A 254 12.13 30.94 -0.11
CA LEU A 254 10.78 31.28 0.33
C LEU A 254 10.46 30.54 1.63
N GLU A 255 9.80 31.21 2.57
CA GLU A 255 9.33 30.67 3.85
C GLU A 255 7.83 30.95 4.04
N GLY A 256 7.24 30.32 5.03
CA GLY A 256 5.85 30.58 5.40
C GLY A 256 4.83 29.95 4.45
N ILE A 257 5.20 28.85 3.81
CA ILE A 257 4.33 28.17 2.85
C ILE A 257 3.66 26.98 3.53
N PRO A 258 2.33 26.86 3.47
CA PRO A 258 1.67 25.67 3.92
C PRO A 258 1.86 24.54 2.89
N PHE A 259 2.29 23.37 3.37
CA PHE A 259 2.26 22.10 2.65
C PHE A 259 2.81 22.12 1.20
N PRO A 260 4.08 22.50 0.96
CA PRO A 260 4.67 22.39 -0.37
C PRO A 260 4.82 20.92 -0.76
N SER A 261 4.25 20.50 -1.89
CA SER A 261 4.19 19.11 -2.33
C SER A 261 4.86 18.82 -3.67
N ALA A 262 5.09 19.83 -4.48
CA ALA A 262 5.74 19.72 -5.78
C ALA A 262 6.49 21.01 -6.11
N ILE A 263 7.58 20.89 -6.89
CA ILE A 263 8.42 22.02 -7.26
C ILE A 263 8.99 21.82 -8.67
N ALA A 264 9.01 22.87 -9.46
CA ALA A 264 9.69 22.91 -10.75
C ALA A 264 10.21 24.32 -11.06
N VAL A 265 11.46 24.43 -11.49
CA VAL A 265 12.04 25.68 -12.01
C VAL A 265 11.80 25.73 -13.51
N GLY A 266 11.29 26.85 -13.99
CA GLY A 266 11.08 27.03 -15.43
C GLY A 266 10.80 28.46 -15.79
N PHE A 267 11.09 28.79 -17.05
CA PHE A 267 10.98 30.15 -17.62
C PHE A 267 11.59 31.23 -16.70
N ASP A 268 10.83 32.05 -16.06
CA ASP A 268 11.36 33.13 -15.21
C ASP A 268 11.04 32.92 -13.72
N GLY A 269 10.69 31.71 -13.30
CA GLY A 269 10.26 31.52 -11.92
C GLY A 269 10.26 30.08 -11.44
N LEU A 270 9.74 29.92 -10.24
CA LEU A 270 9.46 28.66 -9.57
C LEU A 270 7.97 28.38 -9.63
N TYR A 271 7.62 27.19 -10.08
CA TYR A 271 6.26 26.64 -9.96
C TYR A 271 6.19 25.77 -8.72
N LEU A 272 5.27 26.07 -7.84
CA LEU A 272 5.13 25.42 -6.55
C LEU A 272 3.72 24.88 -6.34
N GLY A 273 3.60 23.57 -6.18
CA GLY A 273 2.37 22.93 -5.72
C GLY A 273 2.26 23.05 -4.19
N ALA A 274 1.33 23.88 -3.73
CA ALA A 274 0.99 24.04 -2.31
C ALA A 274 -0.55 24.00 -2.18
N PRO A 275 -1.14 22.80 -2.04
CA PRO A 275 -2.58 22.64 -2.07
C PRO A 275 -3.33 23.59 -1.12
N PRO A 276 -4.45 24.18 -1.57
CA PRO A 276 -5.11 23.95 -2.87
C PRO A 276 -4.56 24.79 -4.03
N ASN A 277 -3.42 25.45 -3.88
CA ASN A 277 -2.87 26.39 -4.83
C ASN A 277 -1.73 25.80 -5.68
N LEU A 278 -1.59 26.32 -6.88
CA LEU A 278 -0.37 26.29 -7.68
C LEU A 278 0.15 27.73 -7.73
N LEU A 279 1.33 27.96 -7.19
CA LEU A 279 1.99 29.26 -7.07
C LEU A 279 3.12 29.37 -8.09
#